data_e5e3d62a43ba3653fcdacebfc6021db5
#
_entry.id   e5e3d62a43ba3653fcdacebfc6021db5
#
_cell.length_a   1.000
_cell.length_b   1.000
_cell.length_c   1.000
_cell.angle_alpha   90.00
_cell.angle_beta   90.00
_cell.angle_gamma   90.00
#
_symmetry.space_group_name_H-M   'P 1'
#
loop_
_entity.id
_entity.type
_entity.pdbx_description
1 polymer ?
#
loop_
_entity_poly.entity_id
_entity_poly.type
_entity_poly.pdbx_seq_one_letter_code
_entity_poly.pdbx_strand_id
1 'polypeptide(L)'
;MNEDTGKQVLELFKAILIGFGLLILSLHLISADNEIFIDQSGATSNLDIEQVGGSGNIIGGADATAGSMTALDIDGTTMTLDVLQKGNTNKFLGDIWADNYTGYFSFIGDNNTFNMSTDETNATGADGSNVNVQVTGNTNTMTLNHAMAALAANLDLDWTVQGGGNSITASIDGDGATNYMKLDGNDNTVTYDGDGYAGGYFHLTHVGGSRTFNIDQESTSDNDWLKITSNGSSGTVCVTQSDATTSFVC
;
A
#
# COMPACT_ATOMS: atom_id res chain seq x y z
N MET A 1 37.33 34.64 -48.23
CA MET A 1 37.19 33.69 -47.14
C MET A 1 38.02 32.48 -47.51
N ASN A 2 38.98 32.10 -46.69
CA ASN A 2 39.91 31.06 -47.01
C ASN A 2 39.23 29.71 -46.98
N GLU A 3 39.50 28.81 -47.92
CA GLU A 3 38.85 27.51 -48.09
C GLU A 3 38.91 26.65 -46.77
N ASP A 4 39.97 26.88 -46.01
CA ASP A 4 40.26 26.22 -44.76
C ASP A 4 39.28 26.69 -43.61
N THR A 5 38.92 27.95 -43.62
CA THR A 5 37.97 28.53 -42.66
C THR A 5 36.55 27.99 -42.91
N GLY A 6 36.18 27.75 -44.16
CA GLY A 6 34.89 27.16 -44.52
C GLY A 6 34.72 25.71 -44.04
N LYS A 7 35.80 24.92 -44.15
CA LYS A 7 35.81 23.53 -43.67
C LYS A 7 35.71 23.45 -42.13
N GLN A 8 36.43 24.30 -41.41
CA GLN A 8 36.38 24.34 -39.96
C GLN A 8 34.99 24.74 -39.43
N VAL A 9 34.32 25.70 -40.07
CA VAL A 9 32.99 26.12 -39.74
C VAL A 9 31.99 24.98 -39.99
N LEU A 10 32.13 24.24 -41.08
CA LEU A 10 31.25 23.11 -41.40
C LEU A 10 31.38 21.94 -40.39
N GLU A 11 32.60 21.62 -39.97
CA GLU A 11 32.86 20.58 -38.98
C GLU A 11 32.33 20.99 -37.57
N LEU A 12 32.43 22.26 -37.20
CA LEU A 12 31.86 22.78 -35.98
C LEU A 12 30.33 22.69 -36.00
N PHE A 13 29.70 23.02 -37.13
CA PHE A 13 28.24 22.87 -37.28
C PHE A 13 27.77 21.42 -37.17
N LYS A 14 28.50 20.47 -37.76
CA LYS A 14 28.21 19.04 -37.65
C LYS A 14 28.31 18.56 -36.18
N ALA A 15 29.37 18.97 -35.47
CA ALA A 15 29.57 18.63 -34.07
C ALA A 15 28.46 19.18 -33.17
N ILE A 16 28.02 20.42 -33.44
CA ILE A 16 26.89 21.04 -32.71
C ILE A 16 25.56 20.29 -32.99
N LEU A 17 25.30 19.93 -34.26
CA LEU A 17 24.09 19.22 -34.65
C LEU A 17 24.04 17.80 -34.03
N ILE A 18 25.16 17.10 -34.00
CA ILE A 18 25.30 15.78 -33.39
C ILE A 18 25.12 15.91 -31.86
N GLY A 19 25.75 16.91 -31.24
CA GLY A 19 25.60 17.17 -29.80
C GLY A 19 24.17 17.52 -29.41
N PHE A 20 23.48 18.33 -30.22
CA PHE A 20 22.08 18.68 -30.00
C PHE A 20 21.13 17.48 -30.23
N GLY A 21 21.42 16.66 -31.26
CA GLY A 21 20.68 15.42 -31.54
C GLY A 21 20.80 14.41 -30.40
N LEU A 22 22.01 14.23 -29.85
CA LEU A 22 22.25 13.38 -28.67
C LEU A 22 21.59 13.93 -27.40
N LEU A 23 21.55 15.24 -27.21
CA LEU A 23 20.89 15.88 -26.07
C LEU A 23 19.38 15.72 -26.17
N ILE A 24 18.79 15.83 -27.36
CA ILE A 24 17.34 15.60 -27.57
C ILE A 24 17.01 14.12 -27.39
N LEU A 25 17.87 13.19 -27.81
CA LEU A 25 17.66 11.76 -27.60
C LEU A 25 17.74 11.37 -26.13
N SER A 26 18.58 12.04 -25.33
CA SER A 26 18.68 11.80 -23.89
C SER A 26 17.49 12.38 -23.10
N LEU A 27 16.81 13.38 -23.64
CA LEU A 27 15.60 13.93 -23.05
C LEU A 27 14.35 13.03 -23.23
N HIS A 28 14.42 12.04 -24.12
CA HIS A 28 13.32 11.07 -24.30
C HIS A 28 13.44 9.82 -23.42
N LEU A 29 14.42 9.77 -22.53
CA LEU A 29 14.55 8.76 -21.49
C LEU A 29 13.95 9.21 -20.13
N ILE A 30 13.08 10.21 -20.15
CA ILE A 30 12.14 10.36 -19.01
C ILE A 30 11.20 9.18 -19.15
N SER A 31 11.44 8.13 -18.37
CA SER A 31 10.44 7.10 -18.14
C SER A 31 9.18 7.83 -17.68
N ALA A 32 8.20 7.93 -18.54
CA ALA A 32 6.89 8.39 -18.13
C ALA A 32 6.38 7.34 -17.14
N ASP A 33 6.00 7.77 -15.96
CA ASP A 33 5.32 6.89 -15.02
C ASP A 33 4.06 6.36 -15.71
N ASN A 34 3.84 5.04 -15.61
CA ASN A 34 2.64 4.46 -16.15
C ASN A 34 1.51 4.65 -15.14
N GLU A 35 0.45 5.28 -15.57
CA GLU A 35 -0.74 5.49 -14.75
C GLU A 35 -1.87 4.57 -15.22
N ILE A 36 -2.56 3.95 -14.29
CA ILE A 36 -3.75 3.13 -14.53
C ILE A 36 -4.89 3.71 -13.71
N PHE A 37 -5.95 4.12 -14.39
CA PHE A 37 -7.17 4.63 -13.80
C PHE A 37 -8.30 3.64 -14.04
N ILE A 38 -8.97 3.21 -12.99
CA ILE A 38 -10.07 2.26 -13.07
C ILE A 38 -11.22 2.81 -12.23
N ASP A 39 -12.35 2.97 -12.86
CA ASP A 39 -13.64 3.24 -12.24
C ASP A 39 -14.57 2.10 -12.72
N GLN A 40 -14.97 1.23 -11.81
CA GLN A 40 -15.73 0.05 -12.15
C GLN A 40 -16.85 -0.19 -11.15
N SER A 41 -18.07 -0.31 -11.64
CA SER A 41 -19.22 -0.73 -10.86
C SER A 41 -19.89 -1.96 -11.44
N GLY A 42 -20.36 -2.87 -10.56
CA GLY A 42 -21.06 -4.09 -10.98
C GLY A 42 -21.09 -5.16 -9.91
N ALA A 43 -21.95 -6.15 -10.07
CA ALA A 43 -22.16 -7.16 -9.02
C ALA A 43 -20.96 -8.13 -8.86
N THR A 44 -20.17 -8.34 -9.90
CA THR A 44 -19.04 -9.28 -9.86
C THR A 44 -17.93 -8.78 -10.78
N SER A 45 -16.72 -8.75 -10.28
CA SER A 45 -15.54 -8.31 -11.02
C SER A 45 -14.32 -9.15 -10.73
N ASN A 46 -13.46 -9.30 -11.73
CA ASN A 46 -12.14 -9.88 -11.57
C ASN A 46 -11.14 -9.00 -12.34
N LEU A 47 -10.23 -8.38 -11.61
CA LEU A 47 -9.21 -7.49 -12.14
C LEU A 47 -7.83 -8.06 -11.82
N ASP A 48 -7.01 -8.18 -12.85
CA ASP A 48 -5.61 -8.57 -12.76
C ASP A 48 -4.77 -7.42 -13.34
N ILE A 49 -3.94 -6.81 -12.51
CA ILE A 49 -3.18 -5.62 -12.86
C ILE A 49 -1.71 -5.88 -12.58
N GLU A 50 -0.89 -5.82 -13.61
CA GLU A 50 0.54 -6.02 -13.51
C GLU A 50 1.30 -4.80 -14.04
N GLN A 51 2.11 -4.16 -13.16
CA GLN A 51 3.05 -3.12 -13.53
C GLN A 51 4.47 -3.57 -13.19
N VAL A 52 5.24 -3.93 -14.21
CA VAL A 52 6.60 -4.47 -14.06
C VAL A 52 7.61 -3.60 -14.76
N GLY A 53 8.65 -3.22 -14.02
CA GLY A 53 9.75 -2.40 -14.51
C GLY A 53 9.51 -0.91 -14.39
N GLY A 54 10.58 -0.14 -14.39
CA GLY A 54 10.54 1.31 -14.17
C GLY A 54 10.38 1.69 -12.70
N SER A 55 10.20 2.97 -12.46
CA SER A 55 9.94 3.56 -11.14
C SER A 55 8.79 4.55 -11.24
N GLY A 56 8.01 4.70 -10.17
CA GLY A 56 6.94 5.68 -10.10
C GLY A 56 5.65 5.30 -10.84
N ASN A 57 5.43 4.00 -11.10
CA ASN A 57 4.17 3.53 -11.66
C ASN A 57 3.01 3.79 -10.69
N ILE A 58 1.86 4.17 -11.21
CA ILE A 58 0.73 4.58 -10.40
C ILE A 58 -0.51 3.78 -10.80
N ILE A 59 -1.16 3.20 -9.83
CA ILE A 59 -2.54 2.70 -9.94
C ILE A 59 -3.38 3.60 -9.05
N GLY A 60 -4.39 4.22 -9.61
CA GLY A 60 -5.17 5.27 -8.98
C GLY A 60 -4.67 6.67 -9.35
N GLY A 61 -5.22 7.70 -8.74
CA GLY A 61 -4.84 9.10 -9.02
C GLY A 61 -3.53 9.51 -8.38
N ALA A 62 -2.72 10.27 -9.10
CA ALA A 62 -1.44 10.77 -8.61
C ALA A 62 -1.55 11.65 -7.34
N ASP A 63 -2.68 12.33 -7.19
CA ASP A 63 -2.97 13.24 -6.09
C ASP A 63 -3.94 12.65 -5.07
N ALA A 64 -4.27 11.36 -5.19
CA ALA A 64 -5.18 10.72 -4.25
C ALA A 64 -4.56 10.64 -2.84
N THR A 65 -5.34 11.05 -1.87
CA THR A 65 -5.09 10.86 -0.45
C THR A 65 -6.11 9.89 0.10
N ALA A 66 -5.83 9.24 1.22
CA ALA A 66 -6.83 8.41 1.89
C ALA A 66 -8.13 9.19 2.06
N GLY A 67 -9.26 8.61 1.67
CA GLY A 67 -10.57 9.26 1.67
C GLY A 67 -10.87 10.22 0.51
N SER A 68 -9.95 10.37 -0.44
CA SER A 68 -10.19 11.16 -1.66
C SER A 68 -9.58 10.46 -2.89
N MET A 69 -9.67 9.17 -2.96
CA MET A 69 -9.14 8.39 -4.06
C MET A 69 -10.00 8.55 -5.30
N THR A 70 -9.47 9.21 -6.30
CA THR A 70 -10.26 9.67 -7.46
C THR A 70 -10.10 8.78 -8.68
N ALA A 71 -9.33 7.69 -8.59
CA ALA A 71 -8.97 7.01 -9.82
C ALA A 71 -8.93 5.48 -9.78
N LEU A 72 -8.88 4.83 -8.64
CA LEU A 72 -9.29 3.45 -8.51
C LEU A 72 -10.50 3.43 -7.59
N ASP A 73 -11.66 3.31 -8.19
CA ASP A 73 -12.96 3.25 -7.53
C ASP A 73 -13.65 1.99 -8.01
N ILE A 74 -13.89 1.06 -7.10
CA ILE A 74 -14.43 -0.25 -7.45
C ILE A 74 -15.62 -0.56 -6.56
N ASP A 75 -16.80 -0.60 -7.19
CA ASP A 75 -18.06 -0.92 -6.53
C ASP A 75 -18.57 -2.30 -6.92
N GLY A 76 -18.95 -3.13 -5.95
CA GLY A 76 -19.54 -4.42 -6.27
C GLY A 76 -19.95 -5.26 -5.07
N THR A 77 -20.39 -6.48 -5.31
CA THR A 77 -20.78 -7.42 -4.26
C THR A 77 -19.85 -8.64 -4.15
N THR A 78 -19.09 -8.95 -5.20
CA THR A 78 -18.11 -10.05 -5.17
C THR A 78 -16.99 -9.69 -6.12
N MET A 79 -15.82 -9.42 -5.60
CA MET A 79 -14.71 -8.89 -6.38
C MET A 79 -13.42 -9.61 -6.07
N THR A 80 -12.60 -9.78 -7.10
CA THR A 80 -11.21 -10.23 -6.95
C THR A 80 -10.30 -9.21 -7.62
N LEU A 81 -9.32 -8.74 -6.88
CA LEU A 81 -8.30 -7.83 -7.37
C LEU A 81 -6.92 -8.43 -7.11
N ASP A 82 -6.18 -8.71 -8.17
CA ASP A 82 -4.80 -9.15 -8.12
C ASP A 82 -3.90 -8.04 -8.66
N VAL A 83 -2.99 -7.54 -7.84
CA VAL A 83 -2.11 -6.42 -8.17
C VAL A 83 -0.67 -6.80 -7.95
N LEU A 84 0.12 -6.78 -9.01
CA LEU A 84 1.57 -6.88 -8.95
C LEU A 84 2.22 -5.57 -9.39
N GLN A 85 2.94 -4.92 -8.47
CA GLN A 85 3.83 -3.82 -8.81
C GLN A 85 5.28 -4.18 -8.52
N LYS A 86 6.13 -4.14 -9.55
CA LYS A 86 7.55 -4.44 -9.45
C LYS A 86 8.39 -3.29 -9.96
N GLY A 87 9.18 -2.71 -9.07
CA GLY A 87 10.02 -1.53 -9.31
C GLY A 87 10.11 -0.69 -8.05
N ASN A 88 10.70 0.48 -8.13
CA ASN A 88 10.82 1.38 -6.98
C ASN A 88 9.83 2.54 -7.12
N THR A 89 9.36 3.04 -5.98
CA THR A 89 8.46 4.19 -5.89
C THR A 89 7.08 3.99 -6.55
N ASN A 90 6.64 2.75 -6.69
CA ASN A 90 5.31 2.47 -7.20
C ASN A 90 4.24 2.92 -6.19
N LYS A 91 3.08 3.30 -6.72
CA LYS A 91 1.95 3.73 -5.90
C LYS A 91 0.71 2.94 -6.26
N PHE A 92 0.04 2.44 -5.25
CA PHE A 92 -1.33 1.93 -5.33
C PHE A 92 -2.22 2.80 -4.44
N LEU A 93 -3.24 3.37 -5.02
CA LEU A 93 -4.20 4.25 -4.36
C LEU A 93 -5.60 3.79 -4.78
N GLY A 94 -6.35 3.19 -3.88
CA GLY A 94 -7.63 2.56 -4.23
C GLY A 94 -8.70 2.73 -3.17
N ASP A 95 -9.96 2.89 -3.62
CA ASP A 95 -11.18 2.84 -2.84
C ASP A 95 -12.04 1.68 -3.34
N ILE A 96 -12.44 0.78 -2.44
CA ILE A 96 -13.11 -0.47 -2.79
C ILE A 96 -14.36 -0.66 -1.94
N TRP A 97 -15.52 -0.65 -2.59
CA TRP A 97 -16.81 -0.89 -1.97
C TRP A 97 -17.36 -2.25 -2.39
N ALA A 98 -16.99 -3.28 -1.68
CA ALA A 98 -17.43 -4.62 -2.04
C ALA A 98 -17.57 -5.54 -0.85
N ASP A 99 -18.73 -6.19 -0.74
CA ASP A 99 -18.87 -7.38 0.09
C ASP A 99 -18.14 -8.56 -0.58
N ASN A 100 -17.61 -9.47 0.23
CA ASN A 100 -16.87 -10.65 -0.25
C ASN A 100 -15.72 -10.30 -1.22
N TYR A 101 -15.01 -9.26 -0.91
CA TYR A 101 -13.86 -8.82 -1.66
C TYR A 101 -12.65 -9.71 -1.37
N THR A 102 -11.90 -10.07 -2.40
CA THR A 102 -10.62 -10.77 -2.28
C THR A 102 -9.54 -9.98 -2.99
N GLY A 103 -8.58 -9.47 -2.22
CA GLY A 103 -7.45 -8.69 -2.73
C GLY A 103 -6.11 -9.40 -2.51
N TYR A 104 -5.33 -9.50 -3.58
CA TYR A 104 -3.95 -9.93 -3.56
C TYR A 104 -3.06 -8.78 -4.02
N PHE A 105 -2.21 -8.28 -3.14
CA PHE A 105 -1.33 -7.15 -3.44
C PHE A 105 0.12 -7.56 -3.25
N SER A 106 0.92 -7.47 -4.28
CA SER A 106 2.34 -7.79 -4.26
C SER A 106 3.19 -6.59 -4.70
N PHE A 107 4.01 -6.08 -3.79
CA PHE A 107 4.91 -4.96 -4.03
C PHE A 107 6.36 -5.43 -3.89
N ILE A 108 7.12 -5.32 -4.97
CA ILE A 108 8.54 -5.71 -5.00
C ILE A 108 9.38 -4.50 -5.36
N GLY A 109 10.16 -4.01 -4.40
CA GLY A 109 11.02 -2.83 -4.55
C GLY A 109 11.01 -1.93 -3.33
N ASP A 110 11.78 -0.87 -3.36
CA ASP A 110 11.90 0.07 -2.25
C ASP A 110 11.03 1.32 -2.46
N ASN A 111 10.61 1.95 -1.36
CA ASN A 111 9.85 3.20 -1.35
C ASN A 111 8.49 3.13 -2.06
N ASN A 112 7.87 1.96 -2.09
CA ASN A 112 6.53 1.83 -2.63
C ASN A 112 5.48 2.36 -1.65
N THR A 113 4.39 2.88 -2.19
CA THR A 113 3.24 3.37 -1.41
C THR A 113 2.01 2.52 -1.74
N PHE A 114 1.46 1.88 -0.74
CA PHE A 114 0.14 1.25 -0.80
C PHE A 114 -0.80 2.05 0.09
N ASN A 115 -1.91 2.48 -0.47
CA ASN A 115 -2.96 3.15 0.28
C ASN A 115 -4.31 2.65 -0.23
N MET A 116 -5.02 1.94 0.61
CA MET A 116 -6.31 1.34 0.30
C MET A 116 -7.33 1.74 1.35
N SER A 117 -8.50 2.13 0.90
CA SER A 117 -9.67 2.32 1.71
C SER A 117 -10.76 1.34 1.28
N THR A 118 -11.49 0.81 2.24
CA THR A 118 -12.69 0.02 1.97
C THR A 118 -13.82 0.56 2.83
N ASP A 119 -14.96 0.84 2.21
CA ASP A 119 -16.17 1.33 2.89
C ASP A 119 -15.92 2.58 3.76
N GLU A 120 -15.16 3.54 3.25
CA GLU A 120 -14.86 4.76 4.00
C GLU A 120 -16.06 5.70 4.13
N THR A 121 -16.97 5.67 3.16
CA THR A 121 -18.14 6.55 3.09
C THR A 121 -19.48 5.82 2.98
N ASN A 122 -19.47 4.54 2.70
CA ASN A 122 -20.65 3.71 2.48
C ASN A 122 -20.75 2.60 3.54
N ALA A 123 -21.82 2.56 4.28
CA ALA A 123 -22.03 1.69 5.43
C ALA A 123 -22.37 0.21 5.07
N THR A 124 -22.11 -0.27 3.86
CA THR A 124 -22.61 -1.58 3.42
C THR A 124 -21.67 -2.43 2.56
N GLY A 125 -20.41 -2.08 2.44
CA GLY A 125 -19.60 -2.66 1.37
C GLY A 125 -18.24 -3.24 1.78
N ALA A 126 -18.12 -3.98 2.89
CA ALA A 126 -16.83 -4.57 3.26
C ALA A 126 -16.93 -5.95 3.93
N ASP A 127 -18.15 -6.50 4.10
CA ASP A 127 -18.36 -7.78 4.76
C ASP A 127 -17.69 -8.96 4.04
N GLY A 128 -17.06 -9.87 4.77
CA GLY A 128 -16.48 -11.09 4.24
C GLY A 128 -15.21 -10.87 3.40
N SER A 129 -14.52 -9.76 3.60
CA SER A 129 -13.35 -9.41 2.82
C SER A 129 -12.11 -10.22 3.22
N ASN A 130 -11.29 -10.57 2.20
CA ASN A 130 -9.98 -11.21 2.37
C ASN A 130 -8.93 -10.35 1.68
N VAL A 131 -7.93 -9.87 2.43
CA VAL A 131 -6.89 -8.99 1.92
C VAL A 131 -5.51 -9.57 2.23
N ASN A 132 -4.77 -9.91 1.19
CA ASN A 132 -3.41 -10.40 1.31
C ASN A 132 -2.43 -9.38 0.74
N VAL A 133 -1.51 -8.91 1.57
CA VAL A 133 -0.49 -7.91 1.18
C VAL A 133 0.91 -8.48 1.38
N GLN A 134 1.66 -8.58 0.30
CA GLN A 134 3.05 -9.02 0.31
C GLN A 134 3.97 -7.89 -0.13
N VAL A 135 4.95 -7.57 0.69
CA VAL A 135 5.92 -6.52 0.39
C VAL A 135 7.34 -7.05 0.53
N THR A 136 8.14 -6.83 -0.49
CA THR A 136 9.58 -7.13 -0.46
C THR A 136 10.36 -5.89 -0.85
N GLY A 137 11.11 -5.33 0.11
CA GLY A 137 11.89 -4.11 -0.08
C GLY A 137 11.93 -3.25 1.18
N ASN A 138 12.60 -2.12 1.10
CA ASN A 138 12.81 -1.25 2.25
C ASN A 138 12.04 0.07 2.10
N THR A 139 11.73 0.68 3.23
CA THR A 139 11.13 2.02 3.32
C THR A 139 9.79 2.15 2.58
N ASN A 140 9.04 1.07 2.48
CA ASN A 140 7.69 1.10 1.92
C ASN A 140 6.70 1.66 2.94
N THR A 141 5.71 2.39 2.45
CA THR A 141 4.61 2.94 3.25
C THR A 141 3.31 2.27 2.85
N MET A 142 2.63 1.69 3.82
CA MET A 142 1.40 0.93 3.60
C MET A 142 0.32 1.43 4.55
N THR A 143 -0.83 1.78 4.00
CA THR A 143 -1.99 2.23 4.75
C THR A 143 -3.21 1.45 4.30
N LEU A 144 -3.94 0.90 5.25
CA LEU A 144 -5.25 0.29 5.04
C LEU A 144 -6.24 0.90 6.00
N ASN A 145 -7.32 1.45 5.47
CA ASN A 145 -8.51 1.86 6.23
C ASN A 145 -9.65 0.93 5.83
N HIS A 146 -10.13 0.12 6.76
CA HIS A 146 -11.16 -0.87 6.49
C HIS A 146 -12.41 -0.59 7.29
N ALA A 147 -13.55 -0.49 6.59
CA ALA A 147 -14.88 -0.34 7.17
C ALA A 147 -15.05 0.87 8.11
N MET A 148 -14.41 1.99 7.81
CA MET A 148 -14.40 3.17 8.68
C MET A 148 -15.76 3.89 8.77
N ALA A 149 -16.71 3.58 7.89
CA ALA A 149 -18.06 4.18 7.90
C ALA A 149 -19.05 3.35 8.72
N ALA A 150 -18.87 2.03 8.77
CA ALA A 150 -19.65 1.10 9.57
C ALA A 150 -18.89 -0.20 9.75
N LEU A 151 -19.16 -0.90 10.84
CA LEU A 151 -18.57 -2.20 11.13
C LEU A 151 -18.81 -3.19 9.99
N ALA A 152 -17.75 -3.80 9.50
CA ALA A 152 -17.81 -4.93 8.58
C ALA A 152 -17.57 -6.25 9.33
N ALA A 153 -18.23 -7.31 8.88
CA ALA A 153 -18.05 -8.63 9.46
C ALA A 153 -17.05 -9.48 8.70
N ASN A 154 -16.23 -10.26 9.43
CA ASN A 154 -15.37 -11.32 8.90
C ASN A 154 -14.28 -10.85 7.92
N LEU A 155 -13.54 -9.84 8.27
CA LEU A 155 -12.29 -9.51 7.56
C LEU A 155 -11.22 -10.57 7.87
N ASP A 156 -10.53 -11.05 6.82
CA ASP A 156 -9.30 -11.83 6.93
C ASP A 156 -8.15 -11.06 6.27
N LEU A 157 -7.19 -10.61 7.07
CA LEU A 157 -6.08 -9.77 6.63
C LEU A 157 -4.75 -10.45 6.89
N ASP A 158 -4.01 -10.71 5.82
CA ASP A 158 -2.66 -11.28 5.85
C ASP A 158 -1.61 -10.31 5.30
N TRP A 159 -0.68 -9.89 6.14
CA TRP A 159 0.44 -9.05 5.75
C TRP A 159 1.76 -9.79 5.89
N THR A 160 2.53 -9.84 4.83
CA THR A 160 3.91 -10.33 4.87
C THR A 160 4.86 -9.28 4.34
N VAL A 161 5.75 -8.78 5.20
CA VAL A 161 6.69 -7.71 4.87
C VAL A 161 8.12 -8.20 5.10
N GLN A 162 8.94 -8.13 4.06
CA GLN A 162 10.38 -8.44 4.09
C GLN A 162 11.19 -7.19 3.74
N GLY A 163 12.04 -6.76 4.66
CA GLY A 163 12.89 -5.58 4.52
C GLY A 163 12.80 -4.65 5.72
N GLY A 164 13.60 -3.61 5.73
CA GLY A 164 13.71 -2.70 6.87
C GLY A 164 13.15 -1.31 6.60
N GLY A 165 12.81 -0.59 7.69
CA GLY A 165 12.33 0.78 7.62
C GLY A 165 10.94 0.94 7.02
N ASN A 166 10.14 -0.13 6.98
CA ASN A 166 8.79 -0.06 6.45
C ASN A 166 7.83 0.52 7.50
N SER A 167 6.86 1.30 7.04
CA SER A 167 5.79 1.89 7.84
C SER A 167 4.45 1.30 7.44
N ILE A 168 3.77 0.70 8.39
CA ILE A 168 2.47 0.07 8.20
C ILE A 168 1.47 0.74 9.13
N THR A 169 0.37 1.21 8.56
CA THR A 169 -0.78 1.72 9.31
C THR A 169 -2.02 0.95 8.88
N ALA A 170 -2.72 0.35 9.83
CA ALA A 170 -3.98 -0.33 9.57
C ALA A 170 -5.01 0.12 10.59
N SER A 171 -6.11 0.69 10.11
CA SER A 171 -7.29 1.03 10.90
C SER A 171 -8.42 0.15 10.42
N ILE A 172 -8.95 -0.67 11.31
CA ILE A 172 -9.89 -1.73 10.98
C ILE A 172 -11.07 -1.68 11.94
N ASP A 173 -12.24 -1.41 11.38
CA ASP A 173 -13.49 -1.39 12.12
C ASP A 173 -14.33 -2.60 11.69
N GLY A 174 -14.19 -3.69 12.45
CA GLY A 174 -14.77 -4.96 12.01
C GLY A 174 -14.99 -5.99 13.09
N ASP A 175 -16.17 -6.62 13.05
CA ASP A 175 -16.51 -7.75 13.91
C ASP A 175 -15.91 -9.06 13.38
N GLY A 176 -15.30 -9.83 14.26
CA GLY A 176 -14.69 -11.10 13.90
C GLY A 176 -13.50 -10.99 12.96
N ALA A 177 -12.86 -9.83 12.90
CA ALA A 177 -11.71 -9.62 12.07
C ALA A 177 -10.52 -10.49 12.49
N THR A 178 -9.90 -11.15 11.52
CA THR A 178 -8.70 -11.97 11.72
C THR A 178 -7.52 -11.34 11.02
N ASN A 179 -6.54 -10.88 11.80
CA ASN A 179 -5.42 -10.12 11.28
C ASN A 179 -4.09 -10.82 11.60
N TYR A 180 -3.39 -11.25 10.57
CA TYR A 180 -2.04 -11.78 10.67
C TYR A 180 -1.04 -10.83 10.04
N MET A 181 0.01 -10.50 10.81
CA MET A 181 1.08 -9.65 10.33
C MET A 181 2.44 -10.31 10.58
N LYS A 182 3.20 -10.52 9.53
CA LYS A 182 4.56 -11.06 9.59
C LYS A 182 5.55 -10.05 9.05
N LEU A 183 6.51 -9.67 9.89
CA LEU A 183 7.57 -8.71 9.57
C LEU A 183 8.93 -9.37 9.72
N ASP A 184 9.75 -9.30 8.68
CA ASP A 184 11.14 -9.76 8.68
C ASP A 184 12.05 -8.63 8.23
N GLY A 185 12.76 -8.01 9.20
CA GLY A 185 13.63 -6.87 8.95
C GLY A 185 13.77 -5.93 10.15
N ASN A 186 14.62 -4.94 10.01
CA ASN A 186 14.90 -3.97 11.08
C ASN A 186 14.15 -2.67 10.86
N ASP A 187 13.98 -1.90 11.95
CA ASP A 187 13.45 -0.53 11.94
C ASP A 187 12.04 -0.40 11.31
N ASN A 188 11.25 -1.47 11.37
CA ASN A 188 9.87 -1.43 10.92
C ASN A 188 8.96 -0.77 11.98
N THR A 189 8.00 0.02 11.50
CA THR A 189 6.98 0.66 12.33
C THR A 189 5.62 0.09 11.97
N VAL A 190 4.84 -0.30 12.97
CA VAL A 190 3.45 -0.72 12.82
C VAL A 190 2.58 0.12 13.73
N THR A 191 1.55 0.70 13.15
CA THR A 191 0.42 1.28 13.87
C THR A 191 -0.82 0.49 13.46
N TYR A 192 -1.42 -0.18 14.41
CA TYR A 192 -2.65 -0.93 14.24
C TYR A 192 -3.71 -0.39 15.19
N ASP A 193 -4.84 -0.08 14.64
CA ASP A 193 -6.02 0.40 15.33
C ASP A 193 -7.18 -0.48 14.89
N GLY A 194 -7.65 -1.32 15.79
CA GLY A 194 -8.67 -2.32 15.52
C GLY A 194 -9.87 -2.10 16.42
N ASP A 195 -10.96 -1.60 15.85
CA ASP A 195 -12.23 -1.38 16.52
C ASP A 195 -13.25 -2.42 16.08
N GLY A 196 -14.11 -2.85 17.01
CA GLY A 196 -15.16 -3.80 16.70
C GLY A 196 -16.09 -4.05 17.86
N TYR A 197 -17.14 -4.87 17.64
CA TYR A 197 -18.03 -5.26 18.71
C TYR A 197 -17.64 -6.58 19.36
N ALA A 198 -17.07 -7.52 18.61
CA ALA A 198 -16.73 -8.84 19.14
C ALA A 198 -15.70 -9.61 18.31
N GLY A 199 -14.84 -10.37 19.00
CA GLY A 199 -14.07 -11.45 18.39
C GLY A 199 -12.90 -11.02 17.51
N GLY A 200 -12.32 -9.88 17.76
CA GLY A 200 -11.12 -9.42 17.07
C GLY A 200 -9.91 -10.32 17.36
N TYR A 201 -9.22 -10.76 16.30
CA TYR A 201 -7.98 -11.53 16.40
C TYR A 201 -6.84 -10.80 15.71
N PHE A 202 -5.79 -10.45 16.47
CA PHE A 202 -4.56 -9.87 15.90
C PHE A 202 -3.32 -10.66 16.30
N HIS A 203 -2.56 -11.09 15.32
CA HIS A 203 -1.30 -11.80 15.54
C HIS A 203 -0.15 -11.16 14.77
N LEU A 204 0.76 -10.51 15.48
CA LEU A 204 1.98 -9.95 14.95
C LEU A 204 3.17 -10.88 15.23
N THR A 205 3.90 -11.27 14.19
CA THR A 205 5.20 -11.95 14.29
C THR A 205 6.27 -11.08 13.67
N HIS A 206 7.33 -10.80 14.43
CA HIS A 206 8.46 -10.00 13.98
C HIS A 206 9.78 -10.70 14.24
N VAL A 207 10.66 -10.67 13.23
CA VAL A 207 12.06 -11.08 13.32
C VAL A 207 12.93 -9.96 12.79
N GLY A 208 13.85 -9.44 13.61
CA GLY A 208 14.73 -8.34 13.19
C GLY A 208 15.27 -7.55 14.36
N GLY A 209 15.90 -6.43 14.08
CA GLY A 209 16.47 -5.54 15.09
C GLY A 209 15.45 -4.59 15.70
N SER A 210 15.72 -3.30 15.56
CA SER A 210 14.89 -2.21 16.06
C SER A 210 13.49 -2.18 15.45
N ARG A 211 12.49 -1.83 16.25
CA ARG A 211 11.08 -1.79 15.83
C ARG A 211 10.28 -0.81 16.66
N THR A 212 9.16 -0.34 16.12
CA THR A 212 8.14 0.43 16.84
C THR A 212 6.77 -0.17 16.54
N PHE A 213 6.09 -0.66 17.55
CA PHE A 213 4.74 -1.19 17.42
C PHE A 213 3.81 -0.42 18.35
N ASN A 214 2.81 0.20 17.75
CA ASN A 214 1.69 0.85 18.42
C ASN A 214 0.45 0.08 18.05
N ILE A 215 -0.07 -0.70 18.97
CA ILE A 215 -1.19 -1.60 18.74
C ILE A 215 -2.31 -1.21 19.68
N ASP A 216 -3.42 -0.83 19.12
CA ASP A 216 -4.66 -0.60 19.82
C ASP A 216 -5.71 -1.59 19.31
N GLN A 217 -6.33 -2.29 20.22
CA GLN A 217 -7.42 -3.21 19.92
C GLN A 217 -8.54 -2.96 20.92
N GLU A 218 -9.60 -2.35 20.43
CA GLU A 218 -10.77 -2.03 21.23
C GLU A 218 -11.98 -2.88 20.79
N SER A 219 -12.77 -3.31 21.73
CA SER A 219 -14.01 -4.04 21.50
C SER A 219 -15.01 -3.73 22.59
N THR A 220 -16.27 -3.88 22.30
CA THR A 220 -17.34 -3.67 23.28
C THR A 220 -17.85 -4.96 23.89
N SER A 221 -17.28 -6.11 23.51
CA SER A 221 -17.67 -7.41 24.06
C SER A 221 -16.46 -8.34 24.17
N ASP A 222 -16.62 -9.37 25.00
CA ASP A 222 -15.61 -10.38 25.28
C ASP A 222 -15.14 -11.14 24.02
N ASN A 223 -13.92 -11.70 24.06
CA ASN A 223 -13.27 -12.63 23.15
C ASN A 223 -12.30 -12.01 22.12
N ASP A 224 -11.77 -10.85 22.38
CA ASP A 224 -10.64 -10.35 21.60
C ASP A 224 -9.35 -11.06 21.95
N TRP A 225 -8.55 -11.31 20.94
CA TRP A 225 -7.30 -11.99 21.12
C TRP A 225 -6.15 -11.25 20.44
N LEU A 226 -5.13 -10.96 21.24
CA LEU A 226 -3.93 -10.27 20.78
C LEU A 226 -2.69 -11.11 21.09
N LYS A 227 -1.85 -11.33 20.07
CA LYS A 227 -0.55 -11.97 20.24
C LYS A 227 0.54 -11.22 19.51
N ILE A 228 1.59 -10.87 20.22
CA ILE A 228 2.80 -10.32 19.62
C ILE A 228 3.96 -11.25 19.94
N THR A 229 4.61 -11.74 18.89
CA THR A 229 5.84 -12.50 18.99
C THR A 229 6.94 -11.71 18.30
N SER A 230 7.90 -11.20 19.06
CA SER A 230 8.98 -10.39 18.52
C SER A 230 10.34 -10.89 18.97
N ASN A 231 11.19 -11.19 17.99
CA ASN A 231 12.57 -11.60 18.19
C ASN A 231 13.49 -10.52 17.63
N GLY A 232 13.98 -9.66 18.49
CA GLY A 232 14.84 -8.53 18.11
C GLY A 232 15.56 -7.92 19.30
N SER A 233 16.61 -7.15 19.01
CA SER A 233 17.53 -6.64 20.04
C SER A 233 17.06 -5.38 20.75
N SER A 234 16.17 -4.58 20.14
CA SER A 234 15.69 -3.30 20.67
C SER A 234 14.37 -2.88 19.99
N GLY A 235 13.70 -1.90 20.59
CA GLY A 235 12.49 -1.32 20.02
C GLY A 235 11.44 -0.99 21.07
N THR A 236 10.41 -0.31 20.63
CA THR A 236 9.24 0.06 21.45
C THR A 236 8.07 -0.81 21.05
N VAL A 237 7.36 -1.32 22.03
CA VAL A 237 6.09 -2.02 21.84
C VAL A 237 5.09 -1.42 22.80
N CYS A 238 4.08 -0.80 22.27
CA CYS A 238 2.98 -0.20 22.98
C CYS A 238 1.70 -0.90 22.59
N VAL A 239 0.96 -1.37 23.56
CA VAL A 239 -0.24 -2.17 23.33
C VAL A 239 -1.33 -1.71 24.28
N THR A 240 -2.49 -1.42 23.72
CA THR A 240 -3.75 -1.28 24.43
C THR A 240 -4.69 -2.39 23.96
N GLN A 241 -5.35 -3.02 24.88
CA GLN A 241 -6.48 -3.91 24.61
C GLN A 241 -7.56 -3.61 25.64
N SER A 242 -8.74 -3.25 25.20
CA SER A 242 -9.79 -2.76 26.09
C SER A 242 -11.18 -3.08 25.55
N ASP A 243 -12.10 -3.41 26.48
CA ASP A 243 -13.54 -3.54 26.20
C ASP A 243 -14.29 -2.19 26.35
N ALA A 244 -13.57 -1.11 26.44
CA ALA A 244 -14.11 0.24 26.52
C ALA A 244 -13.23 1.19 25.70
N THR A 245 -13.85 2.13 24.99
CA THR A 245 -13.13 3.18 24.30
C THR A 245 -12.20 3.92 25.24
N THR A 246 -10.92 3.64 25.16
CA THR A 246 -9.88 4.28 25.95
C THR A 246 -8.90 4.98 25.02
N SER A 247 -8.50 6.18 25.38
CA SER A 247 -7.45 6.85 24.60
C SER A 247 -6.15 6.08 24.71
N PHE A 248 -5.59 5.77 23.57
CA PHE A 248 -4.26 5.21 23.45
C PHE A 248 -3.21 6.14 24.06
N VAL A 249 -2.49 5.68 25.04
CA VAL A 249 -1.41 6.42 25.70
C VAL A 249 -0.21 5.50 25.90
N CYS A 250 0.86 5.73 25.15
CA CYS A 250 2.19 5.19 25.48
C CYS A 250 3.11 6.23 26.13
#